data_5f74b538b62bed89ac2954b6a8b97492
#
_entry.id   5f74b538b62bed89ac2954b6a8b97492
#
_cell.length_a   1.000
_cell.length_b   1.000
_cell.length_c   1.000
_cell.angle_alpha   90.00
_cell.angle_beta   90.00
_cell.angle_gamma   90.00
#
_symmetry.space_group_name_H-M   'P 1'
#
loop_
_entity.id
_entity.type
_entity.pdbx_description
1 polymer ?
#
loop_
_entity_poly.entity_id
_entity_poly.type
_entity_poly.pdbx_seq_one_letter_code
_entity_poly.pdbx_strand_id
1 'polypeptide(L)'
;MENMKKIALAIAATSILGVSASTQAAIDVCVFDLLGKSGESYKMMQDWELAAKSWGADVNLQAITDEQVADNNFKAGKCDAVAMTAMRARPYNKFAGSIDSLGGAPSNEIAQRAITYVLDARNAAKMTTNLGGNKYEIGGIAPLGAAYIFVRDKSISSIEKAAGKKFAVLGHDDAQKIMVQRVGAQAVLSDISNFAAKFNNGQVDMVGAPAYAYKPLELSKGLGANGAMFNFPVLQVTADLVLRPEKRPAGFGQKSRDYF
;
A
#
# COMPACT_ATOMS: atom_id res chain seq x y z
N MET A 1 44.96 -65.91 -44.95
CA MET A 1 44.17 -65.09 -45.83
C MET A 1 42.80 -65.01 -45.12
N GLU A 2 42.28 -63.98 -44.62
CA GLU A 2 42.29 -62.57 -44.92
C GLU A 2 41.81 -61.82 -43.66
N ASN A 3 42.49 -60.76 -43.32
CA ASN A 3 42.20 -59.90 -42.19
C ASN A 3 41.00 -58.97 -42.48
N MET A 4 39.94 -59.09 -41.76
CA MET A 4 38.91 -58.08 -41.75
C MET A 4 39.07 -57.19 -40.51
N LYS A 5 39.56 -56.00 -40.74
CA LYS A 5 39.66 -54.92 -39.72
C LYS A 5 38.28 -54.42 -39.34
N LYS A 6 37.89 -54.59 -38.09
CA LYS A 6 36.72 -53.99 -37.50
C LYS A 6 37.05 -52.53 -37.11
N ILE A 7 36.53 -51.56 -37.84
CA ILE A 7 36.55 -50.15 -37.48
C ILE A 7 35.41 -49.92 -36.47
N ALA A 8 35.76 -49.66 -35.23
CA ALA A 8 34.81 -49.23 -34.24
C ALA A 8 34.59 -47.71 -34.38
N LEU A 9 33.41 -47.33 -34.79
CA LEU A 9 32.96 -45.92 -34.88
C LEU A 9 32.53 -45.51 -33.46
N ALA A 10 33.33 -44.71 -32.73
CA ALA A 10 32.95 -44.11 -31.48
C ALA A 10 32.06 -42.86 -31.74
N ILE A 11 30.76 -42.99 -31.52
CA ILE A 11 29.83 -41.85 -31.52
C ILE A 11 29.95 -41.16 -30.17
N ALA A 12 30.64 -40.03 -30.14
CA ALA A 12 30.64 -39.12 -29.00
C ALA A 12 29.28 -38.42 -28.90
N ALA A 13 28.41 -38.88 -28.01
CA ALA A 13 27.17 -38.21 -27.67
C ALA A 13 27.49 -36.96 -26.81
N THR A 14 27.56 -35.81 -27.47
CA THR A 14 27.66 -34.51 -26.80
C THR A 14 26.30 -34.20 -26.17
N SER A 15 26.15 -34.47 -24.85
CA SER A 15 24.99 -34.06 -24.08
C SER A 15 24.99 -32.52 -23.93
N ILE A 16 24.26 -31.85 -24.76
CA ILE A 16 23.94 -30.44 -24.60
C ILE A 16 23.01 -30.37 -23.38
N LEU A 17 23.57 -30.08 -22.20
CA LEU A 17 22.80 -29.66 -21.04
C LEU A 17 22.15 -28.33 -21.40
N GLY A 18 20.94 -28.40 -21.94
CA GLY A 18 20.08 -27.24 -22.11
C GLY A 18 19.81 -26.65 -20.73
N VAL A 19 20.47 -25.56 -20.41
CA VAL A 19 20.08 -24.70 -19.30
C VAL A 19 18.71 -24.13 -19.71
N SER A 20 17.65 -24.79 -19.27
CA SER A 20 16.30 -24.22 -19.32
C SER A 20 16.31 -23.00 -18.41
N ALA A 21 16.54 -21.83 -18.97
CA ALA A 21 16.22 -20.59 -18.29
C ALA A 21 14.69 -20.63 -18.04
N SER A 22 14.29 -20.99 -16.84
CA SER A 22 12.91 -20.84 -16.43
C SER A 22 12.60 -19.33 -16.50
N THR A 23 11.91 -18.91 -17.53
CA THR A 23 11.34 -17.57 -17.59
C THR A 23 10.34 -17.50 -16.45
N GLN A 24 10.71 -16.80 -15.38
CA GLN A 24 9.78 -16.52 -14.30
C GLN A 24 8.66 -15.67 -14.90
N ALA A 25 7.40 -16.05 -14.63
CA ALA A 25 6.26 -15.24 -15.06
C ALA A 25 6.35 -13.83 -14.46
N ALA A 26 5.91 -12.84 -15.21
CA ALA A 26 5.88 -11.47 -14.72
C ALA A 26 5.01 -11.37 -13.46
N ILE A 27 5.42 -10.50 -12.54
CA ILE A 27 4.69 -10.21 -11.30
C ILE A 27 3.60 -9.19 -11.61
N ASP A 28 2.34 -9.57 -11.51
CA ASP A 28 1.22 -8.66 -11.67
C ASP A 28 1.00 -7.85 -10.38
N VAL A 29 1.07 -6.52 -10.47
CA VAL A 29 0.95 -5.61 -9.33
C VAL A 29 -0.26 -4.70 -9.49
N CYS A 30 -1.23 -4.82 -8.61
CA CYS A 30 -2.33 -3.87 -8.48
C CYS A 30 -1.85 -2.64 -7.72
N VAL A 31 -1.92 -1.46 -8.33
CA VAL A 31 -1.51 -0.20 -7.72
C VAL A 31 -2.73 0.67 -7.49
N PHE A 32 -3.09 0.89 -6.24
CA PHE A 32 -4.12 1.86 -5.90
C PHE A 32 -3.56 3.28 -6.02
N ASP A 33 -4.26 4.10 -6.79
CA ASP A 33 -4.04 5.54 -6.86
C ASP A 33 -5.34 6.25 -7.26
N LEU A 34 -5.75 7.28 -6.52
CA LEU A 34 -6.98 8.05 -6.77
C LEU A 34 -7.04 8.64 -8.19
N LEU A 35 -5.89 8.97 -8.78
CA LEU A 35 -5.75 9.55 -10.11
C LEU A 35 -5.35 8.50 -11.16
N GLY A 36 -5.35 7.21 -10.78
CA GLY A 36 -4.95 6.12 -11.65
C GLY A 36 -3.50 6.30 -12.13
N LYS A 37 -3.25 6.13 -13.43
CA LYS A 37 -1.90 6.24 -14.02
C LYS A 37 -1.28 7.64 -13.89
N SER A 38 -2.06 8.66 -13.63
CA SER A 38 -1.59 10.05 -13.50
C SER A 38 -1.14 10.39 -12.08
N GLY A 39 -1.42 9.53 -11.11
CA GLY A 39 -1.14 9.76 -9.70
C GLY A 39 0.31 9.48 -9.31
N GLU A 40 0.70 10.03 -8.17
CA GLU A 40 2.08 9.94 -7.65
C GLU A 40 2.44 8.51 -7.20
N SER A 41 1.49 7.79 -6.59
CA SER A 41 1.73 6.40 -6.16
C SER A 41 1.99 5.49 -7.36
N TYR A 42 1.24 5.69 -8.47
CA TYR A 42 1.46 4.90 -9.68
C TYR A 42 2.82 5.21 -10.31
N LYS A 43 3.20 6.49 -10.39
CA LYS A 43 4.52 6.89 -10.93
C LYS A 43 5.67 6.34 -10.10
N MET A 44 5.58 6.41 -8.78
CA MET A 44 6.57 5.81 -7.89
C MET A 44 6.70 4.29 -8.14
N MET A 45 5.60 3.59 -8.37
CA MET A 45 5.63 2.17 -8.69
C MET A 45 6.21 1.89 -10.09
N GLN A 46 6.12 2.83 -11.05
CA GLN A 46 6.83 2.72 -12.33
C GLN A 46 8.36 2.77 -12.15
N ASP A 47 8.85 3.68 -11.28
CA ASP A 47 10.28 3.74 -10.95
C ASP A 47 10.73 2.46 -10.21
N TRP A 48 9.91 1.94 -9.30
CA TRP A 48 10.14 0.66 -8.64
C TRP A 48 10.13 -0.53 -9.64
N GLU A 49 9.25 -0.54 -10.64
CA GLU A 49 9.24 -1.53 -11.72
C GLU A 49 10.58 -1.57 -12.47
N LEU A 50 11.13 -0.40 -12.80
CA LEU A 50 12.43 -0.30 -13.45
C LEU A 50 13.54 -0.89 -12.57
N ALA A 51 13.53 -0.62 -11.27
CA ALA A 51 14.47 -1.19 -10.32
C ALA A 51 14.28 -2.73 -10.23
N ALA A 52 13.05 -3.23 -10.20
CA ALA A 52 12.73 -4.66 -10.12
C ALA A 52 13.35 -5.47 -11.27
N LYS A 53 13.41 -4.90 -12.47
CA LYS A 53 14.10 -5.52 -13.62
C LYS A 53 15.57 -5.79 -13.33
N SER A 54 16.25 -4.87 -12.65
CA SER A 54 17.66 -5.05 -12.26
C SER A 54 17.86 -6.18 -11.24
N TRP A 55 16.78 -6.57 -10.53
CA TRP A 55 16.76 -7.67 -9.57
C TRP A 55 16.32 -9.00 -10.19
N GLY A 56 16.07 -9.02 -11.51
CA GLY A 56 15.69 -10.21 -12.27
C GLY A 56 14.20 -10.51 -12.22
N ALA A 57 13.34 -9.51 -11.99
CA ALA A 57 11.90 -9.66 -12.02
C ALA A 57 11.28 -8.78 -13.09
N ASP A 58 10.43 -9.37 -13.93
CA ASP A 58 9.51 -8.62 -14.76
C ASP A 58 8.25 -8.28 -13.96
N VAL A 59 7.73 -7.06 -14.14
CA VAL A 59 6.57 -6.55 -13.42
C VAL A 59 5.57 -5.96 -14.40
N ASN A 60 4.28 -6.20 -14.16
CA ASN A 60 3.17 -5.57 -14.87
C ASN A 60 2.35 -4.74 -13.88
N LEU A 61 2.32 -3.42 -14.04
CA LEU A 61 1.55 -2.52 -13.18
C LEU A 61 0.12 -2.31 -13.70
N GLN A 62 -0.86 -2.49 -12.83
CA GLN A 62 -2.27 -2.24 -13.09
C GLN A 62 -2.76 -1.09 -12.20
N ALA A 63 -3.05 0.08 -12.79
CA ALA A 63 -3.61 1.20 -12.03
C ALA A 63 -5.07 0.93 -11.68
N ILE A 64 -5.42 1.08 -10.41
CA ILE A 64 -6.77 0.87 -9.88
C ILE A 64 -7.15 2.08 -9.04
N THR A 65 -8.27 2.73 -9.37
CA THR A 65 -8.72 3.96 -8.69
C THR A 65 -9.60 3.69 -7.47
N ASP A 66 -10.00 2.45 -7.24
CA ASP A 66 -10.75 2.00 -6.08
C ASP A 66 -9.90 1.02 -5.26
N GLU A 67 -9.58 1.41 -4.02
CA GLU A 67 -8.71 0.63 -3.16
C GLU A 67 -9.31 -0.72 -2.75
N GLN A 68 -10.63 -0.79 -2.57
CA GLN A 68 -11.32 -2.03 -2.25
C GLN A 68 -11.19 -3.02 -3.42
N VAL A 69 -11.28 -2.52 -4.66
CA VAL A 69 -11.09 -3.34 -5.87
C VAL A 69 -9.65 -3.85 -5.95
N ALA A 70 -8.65 -3.01 -5.64
CA ALA A 70 -7.25 -3.42 -5.63
C ALA A 70 -7.00 -4.56 -4.62
N ASP A 71 -7.49 -4.40 -3.39
CA ASP A 71 -7.40 -5.42 -2.33
C ASP A 71 -8.15 -6.71 -2.70
N ASN A 72 -9.36 -6.61 -3.26
CA ASN A 72 -10.14 -7.77 -3.69
C ASN A 72 -9.45 -8.53 -4.84
N ASN A 73 -8.85 -7.82 -5.81
CA ASN A 73 -8.09 -8.44 -6.88
C ASN A 73 -6.86 -9.18 -6.35
N PHE A 74 -6.15 -8.59 -5.39
CA PHE A 74 -5.03 -9.24 -4.72
C PHE A 74 -5.48 -10.48 -3.93
N LYS A 75 -6.54 -10.39 -3.14
CA LYS A 75 -7.12 -11.54 -2.41
C LYS A 75 -7.52 -12.69 -3.34
N ALA A 76 -8.11 -12.35 -4.47
CA ALA A 76 -8.54 -13.31 -5.48
C ALA A 76 -7.39 -13.90 -6.33
N GLY A 77 -6.13 -13.45 -6.12
CA GLY A 77 -4.97 -13.91 -6.88
C GLY A 77 -4.91 -13.39 -8.32
N LYS A 78 -5.65 -12.31 -8.65
CA LYS A 78 -5.55 -11.61 -9.93
C LYS A 78 -4.31 -10.72 -9.99
N CYS A 79 -3.76 -10.35 -8.84
CA CYS A 79 -2.49 -9.66 -8.70
C CYS A 79 -1.61 -10.46 -7.72
N ASP A 80 -0.32 -10.54 -8.02
CA ASP A 80 0.70 -11.20 -7.19
C ASP A 80 1.21 -10.27 -6.08
N ALA A 81 1.02 -8.96 -6.27
CA ALA A 81 1.31 -7.92 -5.30
C ALA A 81 0.28 -6.79 -5.36
N VAL A 82 0.19 -6.01 -4.29
CA VAL A 82 -0.68 -4.83 -4.23
C VAL A 82 0.00 -3.70 -3.49
N ALA A 83 -0.05 -2.49 -4.08
CA ALA A 83 0.30 -1.25 -3.42
C ALA A 83 -1.00 -0.53 -3.02
N MET A 84 -1.19 -0.27 -1.73
CA MET A 84 -2.39 0.35 -1.17
C MET A 84 -2.07 1.07 0.14
N THR A 85 -3.01 1.83 0.70
CA THR A 85 -2.76 2.51 1.99
C THR A 85 -2.46 1.50 3.10
N ALA A 86 -1.58 1.87 4.03
CA ALA A 86 -1.26 1.04 5.19
C ALA A 86 -2.50 0.74 6.04
N MET A 87 -3.49 1.62 6.05
CA MET A 87 -4.76 1.38 6.75
C MET A 87 -5.48 0.13 6.21
N ARG A 88 -5.46 -0.10 4.90
CA ARG A 88 -6.01 -1.32 4.28
C ARG A 88 -5.03 -2.48 4.34
N ALA A 89 -3.73 -2.22 4.28
CA ALA A 89 -2.68 -3.24 4.34
C ALA A 89 -2.46 -3.80 5.75
N ARG A 90 -2.85 -3.08 6.81
CA ARG A 90 -2.63 -3.45 8.22
C ARG A 90 -3.02 -4.88 8.61
N PRO A 91 -4.11 -5.48 8.11
CA PRO A 91 -4.41 -6.88 8.37
C PRO A 91 -3.34 -7.85 7.88
N TYR A 92 -2.61 -7.51 6.82
CA TYR A 92 -1.54 -8.35 6.27
C TYR A 92 -0.26 -8.29 7.12
N ASN A 93 0.03 -7.13 7.73
CA ASN A 93 1.19 -6.98 8.62
C ASN A 93 0.97 -5.86 9.64
N LYS A 94 0.70 -6.24 10.90
CA LYS A 94 0.44 -5.27 11.97
C LYS A 94 1.69 -4.50 12.39
N PHE A 95 2.89 -5.06 12.20
CA PHE A 95 4.12 -4.36 12.55
C PHE A 95 4.38 -3.20 11.59
N ALA A 96 4.27 -3.41 10.29
CA ALA A 96 4.34 -2.34 9.29
C ALA A 96 3.22 -1.31 9.51
N GLY A 97 1.97 -1.76 9.65
CA GLY A 97 0.81 -0.90 9.87
C GLY A 97 0.80 -0.12 11.20
N SER A 98 1.81 -0.28 12.07
CA SER A 98 1.93 0.52 13.30
C SER A 98 2.42 1.95 13.05
N ILE A 99 3.03 2.24 11.88
CA ILE A 99 3.52 3.58 11.52
C ILE A 99 2.35 4.57 11.45
N ASP A 100 1.22 4.14 10.92
CA ASP A 100 0.00 4.95 10.75
C ASP A 100 -0.84 5.06 12.04
N SER A 101 -0.24 4.79 13.20
CA SER A 101 -0.95 4.94 14.47
C SER A 101 -1.24 6.40 14.75
N LEU A 102 -2.43 6.67 15.34
CA LEU A 102 -2.85 8.02 15.72
C LEU A 102 -1.83 8.66 16.68
N GLY A 103 -1.31 9.83 16.29
CA GLY A 103 -0.30 10.54 17.06
C GLY A 103 1.08 9.88 17.12
N GLY A 104 1.28 8.74 16.45
CA GLY A 104 2.52 7.96 16.53
C GLY A 104 3.73 8.63 15.87
N ALA A 105 3.51 9.35 14.77
CA ALA A 105 4.55 10.10 14.07
C ALA A 105 4.09 11.56 13.85
N PRO A 106 4.50 12.50 14.72
CA PRO A 106 4.02 13.88 14.69
C PRO A 106 4.60 14.72 13.56
N SER A 107 5.59 14.23 12.83
CA SER A 107 6.19 14.93 11.68
C SER A 107 6.60 13.95 10.57
N ASN A 108 6.76 14.49 9.36
CA ASN A 108 7.25 13.71 8.21
C ASN A 108 8.65 13.13 8.47
N GLU A 109 9.52 13.86 9.17
CA GLU A 109 10.86 13.39 9.54
C GLU A 109 10.78 12.13 10.43
N ILE A 110 9.93 12.17 11.46
CA ILE A 110 9.75 11.03 12.36
C ILE A 110 9.12 9.86 11.61
N ALA A 111 8.15 10.11 10.72
CA ALA A 111 7.57 9.07 9.87
C ALA A 111 8.64 8.42 8.98
N GLN A 112 9.49 9.21 8.34
CA GLN A 112 10.56 8.69 7.49
C GLN A 112 11.56 7.84 8.29
N ARG A 113 11.93 8.28 9.49
CA ARG A 113 12.81 7.50 10.40
C ARG A 113 12.14 6.19 10.84
N ALA A 114 10.83 6.22 11.11
CA ALA A 114 10.07 5.01 11.45
C ALA A 114 10.01 4.04 10.26
N ILE A 115 9.77 4.53 9.05
CA ILE A 115 9.79 3.72 7.81
C ILE A 115 11.16 3.05 7.65
N THR A 116 12.24 3.84 7.67
CA THR A 116 13.62 3.33 7.56
C THR A 116 13.91 2.25 8.62
N TYR A 117 13.49 2.46 9.88
CA TYR A 117 13.65 1.47 10.93
C TYR A 117 12.85 0.20 10.67
N VAL A 118 11.60 0.31 10.24
CA VAL A 118 10.72 -0.83 9.98
C VAL A 118 11.24 -1.66 8.81
N LEU A 119 11.70 -1.03 7.74
CA LEU A 119 12.21 -1.71 6.54
C LEU A 119 13.62 -2.27 6.67
N ASP A 120 14.35 -1.90 7.73
CA ASP A 120 15.73 -2.37 7.98
C ASP A 120 15.82 -3.91 7.94
N ALA A 121 16.88 -4.43 7.35
CA ALA A 121 17.11 -5.86 7.18
C ALA A 121 17.08 -6.65 8.52
N ARG A 122 17.38 -6.02 9.66
CA ARG A 122 17.24 -6.59 11.01
C ARG A 122 15.79 -6.96 11.36
N ASN A 123 14.82 -6.32 10.71
CA ASN A 123 13.40 -6.59 10.88
C ASN A 123 12.82 -7.52 9.81
N ALA A 124 13.63 -8.05 8.88
CA ALA A 124 13.17 -8.87 7.76
C ALA A 124 12.21 -10.00 8.17
N ALA A 125 12.47 -10.65 9.30
CA ALA A 125 11.60 -11.71 9.83
C ALA A 125 10.18 -11.20 10.20
N LYS A 126 10.04 -9.92 10.58
CA LYS A 126 8.76 -9.30 10.94
C LYS A 126 7.97 -8.85 9.71
N MET A 127 8.62 -8.73 8.54
CA MET A 127 7.99 -8.33 7.30
C MET A 127 7.12 -9.42 6.69
N THR A 128 7.30 -10.67 7.11
CA THR A 128 6.53 -11.81 6.61
C THR A 128 5.51 -12.26 7.65
N THR A 129 4.27 -12.49 7.19
CA THR A 129 3.16 -12.99 8.01
C THR A 129 2.43 -14.12 7.31
N ASN A 130 1.77 -14.97 8.10
CA ASN A 130 0.84 -15.98 7.61
C ASN A 130 -0.58 -15.56 8.00
N LEU A 131 -1.46 -15.45 7.04
CA LEU A 131 -2.85 -15.08 7.25
C LEU A 131 -3.75 -15.99 6.40
N GLY A 132 -4.64 -16.73 7.06
CA GLY A 132 -5.58 -17.62 6.36
C GLY A 132 -4.90 -18.71 5.51
N GLY A 133 -3.73 -19.20 5.94
CA GLY A 133 -2.94 -20.20 5.19
C GLY A 133 -2.09 -19.63 4.05
N ASN A 134 -2.20 -18.34 3.76
CA ASN A 134 -1.37 -17.67 2.76
C ASN A 134 -0.22 -16.89 3.43
N LYS A 135 0.91 -16.85 2.75
CA LYS A 135 2.07 -16.08 3.19
C LYS A 135 2.10 -14.73 2.48
N TYR A 136 2.31 -13.66 3.24
CA TYR A 136 2.42 -12.30 2.73
C TYR A 136 3.70 -11.65 3.24
N GLU A 137 4.26 -10.73 2.45
CA GLU A 137 5.46 -9.98 2.83
C GLU A 137 5.30 -8.51 2.47
N ILE A 138 5.73 -7.64 3.36
CA ILE A 138 5.86 -6.21 3.06
C ILE A 138 7.13 -6.01 2.24
N GLY A 139 6.95 -5.58 0.99
CA GLY A 139 8.03 -5.30 0.04
C GLY A 139 8.45 -3.84 0.02
N GLY A 140 7.71 -2.95 0.67
CA GLY A 140 8.04 -1.53 0.75
C GLY A 140 6.98 -0.75 1.50
N ILE A 141 7.38 0.41 2.01
CA ILE A 141 6.50 1.39 2.67
C ILE A 141 6.90 2.77 2.18
N ALA A 142 5.96 3.50 1.59
CA ALA A 142 6.19 4.85 1.10
C ALA A 142 5.37 5.87 1.90
N PRO A 143 5.92 7.05 2.23
CA PRO A 143 5.16 8.10 2.90
C PRO A 143 4.18 8.76 1.92
N LEU A 144 2.93 8.92 2.32
CA LEU A 144 1.90 9.69 1.61
C LEU A 144 1.64 11.05 2.29
N GLY A 145 2.27 11.29 3.44
CA GLY A 145 2.20 12.56 4.15
C GLY A 145 1.19 12.61 5.29
N ALA A 146 1.15 13.75 5.93
CA ALA A 146 0.34 13.98 7.12
C ALA A 146 -1.16 14.10 6.79
N ALA A 147 -1.99 13.46 7.60
CA ALA A 147 -3.44 13.61 7.54
C ALA A 147 -3.94 14.59 8.61
N TYR A 148 -4.93 15.37 8.21
CA TYR A 148 -5.58 16.41 9.01
C TYR A 148 -7.08 16.19 9.10
N ILE A 149 -7.71 16.75 10.12
CA ILE A 149 -9.17 16.78 10.22
C ILE A 149 -9.71 18.03 9.53
N PHE A 150 -10.62 17.83 8.60
CA PHE A 150 -11.39 18.88 7.95
C PHE A 150 -12.80 18.91 8.54
N VAL A 151 -13.28 20.08 8.87
CA VAL A 151 -14.61 20.32 9.48
C VAL A 151 -15.41 21.29 8.60
N ARG A 152 -16.70 21.04 8.45
CA ARG A 152 -17.60 21.94 7.68
C ARG A 152 -17.94 23.21 8.43
N ASP A 153 -17.78 23.22 9.75
CA ASP A 153 -18.05 24.34 10.63
C ASP A 153 -16.87 24.54 11.59
N LYS A 154 -16.21 25.70 11.49
CA LYS A 154 -15.08 26.10 12.35
C LYS A 154 -15.43 26.17 13.83
N SER A 155 -16.73 26.17 14.21
CA SER A 155 -17.14 26.05 15.60
C SER A 155 -16.77 24.69 16.20
N ILE A 156 -16.55 23.64 15.37
CA ILE A 156 -16.00 22.36 15.78
C ILE A 156 -14.49 22.53 15.97
N SER A 157 -14.09 23.17 17.05
CA SER A 157 -12.70 23.59 17.28
C SER A 157 -12.00 22.83 18.41
N SER A 158 -12.66 21.84 18.99
CA SER A 158 -12.11 20.96 20.04
C SER A 158 -12.78 19.58 20.00
N ILE A 159 -12.20 18.63 20.75
CA ILE A 159 -12.74 17.26 20.87
C ILE A 159 -14.16 17.28 21.44
N GLU A 160 -14.42 18.12 22.45
CA GLU A 160 -15.74 18.23 23.08
C GLU A 160 -16.81 18.72 22.11
N LYS A 161 -16.43 19.63 21.22
CA LYS A 161 -17.35 20.16 20.18
C LYS A 161 -17.55 19.20 19.03
N ALA A 162 -16.73 18.17 18.90
CA ALA A 162 -16.93 17.08 17.95
C ALA A 162 -18.01 16.08 18.42
N ALA A 163 -18.37 16.10 19.72
CA ALA A 163 -19.41 15.22 20.25
C ALA A 163 -20.74 15.40 19.52
N GLY A 164 -21.37 14.29 19.14
CA GLY A 164 -22.61 14.27 18.37
C GLY A 164 -22.50 14.63 16.89
N LYS A 165 -21.32 15.06 16.41
CA LYS A 165 -21.08 15.37 15.00
C LYS A 165 -20.79 14.09 14.20
N LYS A 166 -21.11 14.11 12.91
CA LYS A 166 -20.90 12.99 11.99
C LYS A 166 -19.49 13.01 11.42
N PHE A 167 -18.76 11.92 11.59
CA PHE A 167 -17.40 11.76 11.09
C PHE A 167 -17.36 10.60 10.07
N ALA A 168 -16.89 10.83 8.85
CA ALA A 168 -16.68 9.76 7.89
C ALA A 168 -15.47 8.90 8.33
N VAL A 169 -15.70 7.61 8.51
CA VAL A 169 -14.67 6.63 8.88
C VAL A 169 -14.56 5.56 7.84
N LEU A 170 -13.35 5.07 7.57
CA LEU A 170 -13.16 3.96 6.66
C LEU A 170 -13.74 2.67 7.28
N GLY A 171 -14.66 2.02 6.57
CA GLY A 171 -15.41 0.88 7.10
C GLY A 171 -14.56 -0.32 7.49
N HIS A 172 -13.36 -0.44 6.91
CA HIS A 172 -12.37 -1.47 7.21
C HIS A 172 -11.38 -1.09 8.32
N ASP A 173 -11.38 0.17 8.80
CA ASP A 173 -10.45 0.64 9.85
C ASP A 173 -11.13 0.76 11.20
N ASP A 174 -10.98 -0.29 12.03
CA ASP A 174 -11.56 -0.32 13.38
C ASP A 174 -10.94 0.73 14.31
N ALA A 175 -9.68 1.13 14.08
CA ALA A 175 -9.03 2.16 14.88
C ALA A 175 -9.71 3.52 14.71
N GLN A 176 -10.08 3.89 13.49
CA GLN A 176 -10.85 5.11 13.22
C GLN A 176 -12.23 5.05 13.89
N LYS A 177 -12.93 3.93 13.80
CA LYS A 177 -14.25 3.76 14.44
C LYS A 177 -14.16 3.96 15.96
N ILE A 178 -13.18 3.31 16.59
CA ILE A 178 -12.95 3.43 18.05
C ILE A 178 -12.58 4.87 18.42
N MET A 179 -11.72 5.52 17.67
CA MET A 179 -11.35 6.93 17.89
C MET A 179 -12.59 7.82 17.88
N VAL A 180 -13.40 7.73 16.82
CA VAL A 180 -14.60 8.57 16.66
C VAL A 180 -15.61 8.33 17.78
N GLN A 181 -15.79 7.08 18.22
CA GLN A 181 -16.64 6.75 19.36
C GLN A 181 -16.12 7.34 20.66
N ARG A 182 -14.79 7.31 20.90
CA ARG A 182 -14.18 7.86 22.13
C ARG A 182 -14.33 9.36 22.24
N VAL A 183 -14.36 10.09 21.13
CA VAL A 183 -14.63 11.53 21.13
C VAL A 183 -16.13 11.87 21.15
N GLY A 184 -17.00 10.88 21.29
CA GLY A 184 -18.45 11.07 21.32
C GLY A 184 -19.07 11.46 19.99
N ALA A 185 -18.34 11.36 18.87
CA ALA A 185 -18.85 11.63 17.55
C ALA A 185 -19.55 10.39 16.95
N GLN A 186 -20.32 10.61 15.88
CA GLN A 186 -21.04 9.57 15.17
C GLN A 186 -20.22 9.07 13.97
N ALA A 187 -19.82 7.80 13.99
CA ALA A 187 -19.10 7.19 12.88
C ALA A 187 -20.05 6.93 11.70
N VAL A 188 -19.78 7.51 10.54
CA VAL A 188 -20.47 7.25 9.27
C VAL A 188 -19.55 6.42 8.38
N LEU A 189 -19.87 5.14 8.21
CA LEU A 189 -19.07 4.22 7.42
C LEU A 189 -18.93 4.72 5.98
N SER A 190 -17.71 4.73 5.50
CA SER A 190 -17.31 5.25 4.20
C SER A 190 -16.17 4.41 3.63
N ASP A 191 -15.83 4.67 2.39
CA ASP A 191 -14.65 4.17 1.70
C ASP A 191 -13.86 5.34 1.11
N ILE A 192 -12.62 5.08 0.69
CA ILE A 192 -11.78 6.11 0.04
C ILE A 192 -12.47 6.68 -1.21
N SER A 193 -13.26 5.87 -1.91
CA SER A 193 -14.02 6.30 -3.09
C SER A 193 -15.19 7.26 -2.79
N ASN A 194 -15.69 7.35 -1.55
CA ASN A 194 -16.91 8.10 -1.26
C ASN A 194 -16.89 9.05 -0.05
N PHE A 195 -15.87 8.95 0.86
CA PHE A 195 -15.84 9.77 2.08
C PHE A 195 -15.81 11.27 1.79
N ALA A 196 -15.06 11.68 0.76
CA ALA A 196 -14.98 13.07 0.36
C ALA A 196 -16.30 13.58 -0.24
N ALA A 197 -16.99 12.78 -1.05
CA ALA A 197 -18.31 13.12 -1.57
C ALA A 197 -19.33 13.30 -0.44
N LYS A 198 -19.32 12.44 0.59
CA LYS A 198 -20.16 12.61 1.77
C LYS A 198 -19.89 13.92 2.50
N PHE A 199 -18.62 14.31 2.63
CA PHE A 199 -18.22 15.58 3.22
C PHE A 199 -18.66 16.77 2.36
N ASN A 200 -18.36 16.74 1.07
CA ASN A 200 -18.68 17.80 0.14
C ASN A 200 -20.20 18.05 0.04
N ASN A 201 -21.01 17.00 0.16
CA ASN A 201 -22.48 17.07 0.11
C ASN A 201 -23.13 17.27 1.49
N GLY A 202 -22.39 17.46 2.58
CA GLY A 202 -22.95 17.73 3.90
C GLY A 202 -23.57 16.52 4.60
N GLN A 203 -23.28 15.31 4.15
CA GLN A 203 -23.76 14.08 4.82
C GLN A 203 -22.96 13.77 6.10
N VAL A 204 -21.75 14.29 6.19
CA VAL A 204 -20.89 14.27 7.39
C VAL A 204 -20.34 15.66 7.67
N ASP A 205 -20.05 15.92 8.94
CA ASP A 205 -19.53 17.20 9.42
C ASP A 205 -18.01 17.26 9.37
N MET A 206 -17.36 16.10 9.44
CA MET A 206 -15.91 15.97 9.57
C MET A 206 -15.36 14.81 8.73
N VAL A 207 -14.14 15.00 8.22
CA VAL A 207 -13.34 13.93 7.58
C VAL A 207 -11.88 14.04 7.98
N GLY A 208 -11.18 12.90 8.04
CA GLY A 208 -9.72 12.82 8.05
C GLY A 208 -9.22 12.61 6.63
N ALA A 209 -8.25 13.40 6.19
CA ALA A 209 -7.63 13.24 4.87
C ALA A 209 -6.19 13.73 4.87
N PRO A 210 -5.28 13.10 4.08
CA PRO A 210 -3.95 13.63 3.88
C PRO A 210 -4.00 14.92 3.05
N ALA A 211 -3.04 15.81 3.29
CA ALA A 211 -3.00 17.12 2.63
C ALA A 211 -3.00 17.02 1.10
N TYR A 212 -2.33 16.01 0.53
CA TYR A 212 -2.29 15.82 -0.93
C TYR A 212 -3.66 15.52 -1.54
N ALA A 213 -4.60 14.95 -0.76
CA ALA A 213 -5.94 14.63 -1.23
C ALA A 213 -6.87 15.85 -1.33
N TYR A 214 -6.47 17.01 -0.78
CA TYR A 214 -7.29 18.21 -0.74
C TYR A 214 -7.82 18.65 -2.12
N LYS A 215 -6.92 18.75 -3.10
CA LYS A 215 -7.29 19.17 -4.47
C LYS A 215 -7.99 18.06 -5.25
N PRO A 216 -7.45 16.83 -5.36
CA PRO A 216 -8.08 15.75 -6.11
C PRO A 216 -9.50 15.41 -5.63
N LEU A 217 -9.74 15.48 -4.31
CA LEU A 217 -11.04 15.17 -3.73
C LEU A 217 -11.94 16.41 -3.53
N GLU A 218 -11.51 17.58 -4.00
CA GLU A 218 -12.25 18.83 -3.95
C GLU A 218 -12.78 19.16 -2.53
N LEU A 219 -12.01 18.89 -1.48
CA LEU A 219 -12.43 19.07 -0.08
C LEU A 219 -12.82 20.52 0.24
N SER A 220 -12.35 21.48 -0.56
CA SER A 220 -12.79 22.89 -0.49
C SER A 220 -14.30 23.06 -0.61
N LYS A 221 -14.98 22.19 -1.38
CA LYS A 221 -16.45 22.23 -1.52
C LYS A 221 -17.15 21.93 -0.19
N GLY A 222 -16.64 20.94 0.56
CA GLY A 222 -17.15 20.59 1.88
C GLY A 222 -16.85 21.63 2.93
N LEU A 223 -15.68 22.27 2.88
CA LEU A 223 -15.32 23.37 3.79
C LEU A 223 -16.20 24.61 3.58
N GLY A 224 -16.48 24.97 2.34
CA GLY A 224 -17.22 26.20 2.03
C GLY A 224 -16.58 27.43 2.70
N ALA A 225 -17.42 28.41 3.07
CA ALA A 225 -16.97 29.63 3.75
C ALA A 225 -16.80 29.49 5.28
N ASN A 226 -17.43 28.48 5.88
CA ASN A 226 -17.47 28.31 7.33
C ASN A 226 -16.58 27.17 7.86
N GLY A 227 -16.03 26.37 6.98
CA GLY A 227 -15.20 25.24 7.36
C GLY A 227 -13.79 25.62 7.78
N ALA A 228 -13.09 24.66 8.33
CA ALA A 228 -11.69 24.77 8.73
C ALA A 228 -10.96 23.43 8.65
N MET A 229 -9.64 23.47 8.64
CA MET A 229 -8.77 22.33 8.83
C MET A 229 -8.03 22.51 10.16
N PHE A 230 -7.90 21.46 10.95
CA PHE A 230 -7.08 21.52 12.17
C PHE A 230 -5.61 21.68 11.76
N ASN A 231 -4.89 22.53 12.49
CA ASN A 231 -3.50 22.89 12.17
C ASN A 231 -2.45 21.90 12.71
N PHE A 232 -2.86 20.71 13.09
CA PHE A 232 -1.97 19.63 13.53
C PHE A 232 -2.34 18.31 12.87
N PRO A 233 -1.35 17.49 12.50
CA PRO A 233 -1.60 16.19 11.92
C PRO A 233 -2.12 15.20 12.96
N VAL A 234 -3.06 14.34 12.53
CA VAL A 234 -3.59 13.28 13.40
C VAL A 234 -2.84 11.96 13.24
N LEU A 235 -2.28 11.73 12.06
CA LEU A 235 -1.42 10.59 11.74
C LEU A 235 -0.61 10.88 10.48
N GLN A 236 0.39 10.04 10.21
CA GLN A 236 1.07 9.98 8.91
C GLN A 236 0.46 8.85 8.09
N VAL A 237 0.02 9.15 6.89
CA VAL A 237 -0.48 8.13 5.96
C VAL A 237 0.70 7.55 5.20
N THR A 238 0.76 6.22 5.11
CA THR A 238 1.72 5.51 4.28
C THR A 238 1.00 4.60 3.27
N ALA A 239 1.73 4.20 2.23
CA ALA A 239 1.34 3.14 1.33
C ALA A 239 2.27 1.95 1.52
N ASP A 240 1.69 0.77 1.60
CA ASP A 240 2.42 -0.48 1.73
C ASP A 240 2.35 -1.27 0.43
N LEU A 241 3.49 -1.81 0.01
CA LEU A 241 3.57 -2.83 -1.03
C LEU A 241 3.51 -4.21 -0.37
N VAL A 242 2.39 -4.91 -0.55
CA VAL A 242 2.20 -6.28 -0.05
C VAL A 242 2.46 -7.27 -1.18
N LEU A 243 3.35 -8.23 -0.94
CA LEU A 243 3.81 -9.23 -1.91
C LEU A 243 3.35 -10.64 -1.51
N ARG A 244 3.16 -11.50 -2.51
CA ARG A 244 3.14 -12.97 -2.33
C ARG A 244 4.55 -13.52 -2.52
N PRO A 245 5.20 -14.06 -1.47
CA PRO A 245 6.62 -14.49 -1.54
C PRO A 245 6.91 -15.57 -2.59
N GLU A 246 5.95 -16.45 -2.85
CA GLU A 246 6.07 -17.56 -3.79
C GLU A 246 6.06 -17.12 -5.26
N LYS A 247 5.70 -15.88 -5.54
CA LYS A 247 5.55 -15.32 -6.88
C LYS A 247 6.76 -14.49 -7.36
N ARG A 248 7.87 -14.52 -6.62
CA ARG A 248 9.01 -13.63 -6.87
C ARG A 248 10.37 -14.34 -6.70
N PRO A 249 11.46 -13.80 -7.29
CA PRO A 249 12.81 -14.33 -7.10
C PRO A 249 13.24 -14.33 -5.63
N ALA A 250 14.15 -15.21 -5.28
CA ALA A 250 14.76 -15.23 -3.93
C ALA A 250 15.43 -13.88 -3.62
N GLY A 251 15.24 -13.38 -2.40
CA GLY A 251 15.81 -12.10 -1.95
C GLY A 251 15.12 -10.85 -2.52
N PHE A 252 14.14 -11.00 -3.40
CA PHE A 252 13.42 -9.88 -4.00
C PHE A 252 12.79 -8.94 -2.95
N GLY A 253 12.13 -9.49 -1.93
CA GLY A 253 11.48 -8.68 -0.89
C GLY A 253 12.44 -7.76 -0.14
N GLN A 254 13.67 -8.21 0.15
CA GLN A 254 14.67 -7.34 0.79
C GLN A 254 15.16 -6.25 -0.17
N LYS A 255 15.49 -6.59 -1.42
CA LYS A 255 15.88 -5.60 -2.44
C LYS A 255 14.79 -4.56 -2.66
N SER A 256 13.54 -4.99 -2.64
CA SER A 256 12.39 -4.10 -2.74
C SER A 256 12.32 -3.15 -1.53
N ARG A 257 12.47 -3.65 -0.30
CA ARG A 257 12.50 -2.81 0.92
C ARG A 257 13.68 -1.82 0.93
N ASP A 258 14.84 -2.23 0.43
CA ASP A 258 16.04 -1.37 0.36
C ASP A 258 15.86 -0.23 -0.66
N TYR A 259 14.91 -0.34 -1.58
CA TYR A 259 14.55 0.68 -2.55
C TYR A 259 13.71 1.81 -1.92
N PHE A 260 12.79 1.49 -0.98
CA PHE A 260 11.89 2.45 -0.32
C PHE A 260 12.55 3.13 0.88
#